data_01bdddae20127bd3d3d941ee8dcee410
#
_entry.id   01bdddae20127bd3d3d941ee8dcee410
#
_cell.length_a   1.000
_cell.length_b   1.000
_cell.length_c   1.000
_cell.angle_alpha   90.00
_cell.angle_beta   90.00
_cell.angle_gamma   90.00
#
_symmetry.space_group_name_H-M   'P 1'
#
loop_
_entity.id
_entity.type
_entity.pdbx_description
1 polymer ?
#
loop_
_entity_poly.entity_id
_entity_poly.type
_entity_poly.pdbx_seq_one_letter_code
_entity_poly.pdbx_strand_id
1 'polypeptide(L)'
;MTTERGRRIDLGSVLVVEDNLEDAEAIERALRHTHPELRPEFTTRGDGLLEMLLAREALPGLVLLDLNMPGPDGHEVLAELRSRPELDDVTVVVFTSSTSPAEVDACYAAGADSYVYKPVNFTLFRTVLKGAIDYWQASRGAASHAPPVPRQQSSEA
;
A
#
# COMPACT_ATOMS: atom_id res chain seq x y z
N MET A 1 -9.03 -1.67 16.75
CA MET A 1 -7.69 -2.27 16.83
C MET A 1 -6.68 -1.21 17.15
N THR A 2 -5.69 -1.55 17.99
CA THR A 2 -4.72 -0.58 18.48
C THR A 2 -3.32 -1.14 18.28
N THR A 3 -2.40 -0.27 17.89
CA THR A 3 -1.00 -0.68 17.76
C THR A 3 -0.39 -0.83 19.14
N GLU A 4 0.78 -1.41 19.20
CA GLU A 4 1.49 -1.57 20.46
C GLU A 4 1.83 -0.24 21.09
N ARG A 5 1.90 0.82 20.30
CA ARG A 5 2.20 2.14 20.82
C ARG A 5 0.95 2.93 21.12
N GLY A 6 -0.21 2.27 21.15
CA GLY A 6 -1.44 2.91 21.56
C GLY A 6 -2.22 3.63 20.47
N ARG A 7 -1.72 3.65 19.24
CA ARG A 7 -2.46 4.29 18.16
C ARG A 7 -3.50 3.33 17.61
N ARG A 8 -4.65 3.90 17.32
CA ARG A 8 -5.74 3.10 16.77
C ARG A 8 -5.54 2.95 15.26
N ILE A 9 -5.86 1.77 14.75
CA ILE A 9 -5.84 1.50 13.32
C ILE A 9 -7.28 1.58 12.82
N ASP A 10 -7.51 2.38 11.80
CA ASP A 10 -8.82 2.50 11.17
C ASP A 10 -8.80 1.68 9.90
N LEU A 11 -9.40 0.50 9.96
CA LEU A 11 -9.36 -0.44 8.85
C LEU A 11 -10.15 0.02 7.63
N GLY A 12 -11.00 1.01 7.77
CA GLY A 12 -11.71 1.59 6.64
C GLY A 12 -10.97 2.71 5.94
N SER A 13 -9.83 3.12 6.49
CA SER A 13 -9.07 4.24 5.96
C SER A 13 -7.90 3.73 5.11
N VAL A 14 -7.80 4.26 3.91
CA VAL A 14 -6.73 3.90 2.97
C VAL A 14 -6.01 5.18 2.57
N LEU A 15 -4.71 5.20 2.69
CA LEU A 15 -3.93 6.33 2.22
C LEU A 15 -3.24 5.91 0.93
N VAL A 16 -3.45 6.67 -0.13
CA VAL A 16 -2.87 6.38 -1.44
C VAL A 16 -1.82 7.44 -1.73
N VAL A 17 -0.60 6.99 -1.95
CA VAL A 17 0.54 7.86 -2.25
C VAL A 17 0.85 7.70 -3.73
N GLU A 18 0.42 8.66 -4.53
CA GLU A 18 0.51 8.58 -5.97
C GLU A 18 0.57 9.99 -6.55
N ASP A 19 1.63 10.29 -7.28
CA ASP A 19 1.82 11.64 -7.82
C ASP A 19 1.20 11.86 -9.19
N ASN A 20 0.86 10.80 -9.89
CA ASN A 20 0.24 10.92 -11.22
C ASN A 20 -1.26 11.03 -11.06
N LEU A 21 -1.83 12.15 -11.50
CA LEU A 21 -3.24 12.40 -11.30
C LEU A 21 -4.14 11.42 -12.02
N GLU A 22 -3.74 10.97 -13.19
CA GLU A 22 -4.54 10.00 -13.92
C GLU A 22 -4.58 8.66 -13.19
N ASP A 23 -3.44 8.26 -12.63
CA ASP A 23 -3.38 7.02 -11.87
C ASP A 23 -4.17 7.15 -10.56
N ALA A 24 -4.07 8.30 -9.92
CA ALA A 24 -4.83 8.53 -8.70
C ALA A 24 -6.34 8.46 -8.96
N GLU A 25 -6.78 9.03 -10.07
CA GLU A 25 -8.19 8.96 -10.43
C GLU A 25 -8.61 7.54 -10.74
N ALA A 26 -7.75 6.78 -11.39
CA ALA A 26 -8.05 5.38 -11.70
C ALA A 26 -8.18 4.57 -10.43
N ILE A 27 -7.31 4.82 -9.47
CA ILE A 27 -7.37 4.13 -8.17
C ILE A 27 -8.65 4.51 -7.44
N GLU A 28 -8.99 5.79 -7.44
CA GLU A 28 -10.20 6.24 -6.76
C GLU A 28 -11.43 5.60 -7.38
N ARG A 29 -11.48 5.55 -8.69
CA ARG A 29 -12.61 4.98 -9.40
C ARG A 29 -12.71 3.48 -9.12
N ALA A 30 -11.56 2.80 -9.11
CA ALA A 30 -11.54 1.38 -8.83
C ALA A 30 -12.02 1.08 -7.42
N LEU A 31 -11.55 1.83 -6.45
CA LEU A 31 -11.95 1.61 -5.06
C LEU A 31 -13.43 1.88 -4.86
N ARG A 32 -13.94 2.95 -5.45
CA ARG A 32 -15.35 3.28 -5.32
C ARG A 32 -16.22 2.16 -5.88
N HIS A 33 -15.73 1.49 -6.92
CA HIS A 33 -16.47 0.44 -7.59
C HIS A 33 -16.39 -0.89 -6.85
N THR A 34 -15.22 -1.23 -6.33
CA THR A 34 -14.99 -2.55 -5.76
C THR A 34 -15.12 -2.58 -4.24
N HIS A 35 -14.78 -1.48 -3.58
CA HIS A 35 -14.80 -1.41 -2.12
C HIS A 35 -15.34 -0.05 -1.67
N PRO A 36 -16.64 0.18 -1.92
CA PRO A 36 -17.19 1.51 -1.60
C PRO A 36 -17.20 1.83 -0.11
N GLU A 37 -16.99 0.84 0.72
CA GLU A 37 -16.94 1.07 2.17
C GLU A 37 -15.61 1.68 2.62
N LEU A 38 -14.58 1.61 1.79
CA LEU A 38 -13.29 2.18 2.16
C LEU A 38 -13.29 3.68 1.91
N ARG A 39 -12.51 4.39 2.71
CA ARG A 39 -12.39 5.83 2.60
C ARG A 39 -10.98 6.19 2.18
N PRO A 40 -10.72 6.34 0.89
CA PRO A 40 -9.38 6.66 0.41
C PRO A 40 -9.06 8.14 0.58
N GLU A 41 -7.85 8.40 0.93
CA GLU A 41 -7.28 9.74 1.00
C GLU A 41 -6.04 9.73 0.13
N PHE A 42 -5.84 10.75 -0.66
CA PHE A 42 -4.76 10.77 -1.64
C PHE A 42 -3.74 11.83 -1.30
N THR A 43 -2.47 11.48 -1.45
CA THR A 43 -1.40 12.46 -1.35
C THR A 43 -0.47 12.26 -2.55
N THR A 44 0.06 13.35 -3.06
CA THR A 44 0.90 13.30 -4.24
C THR A 44 2.39 13.33 -3.88
N ARG A 45 2.70 13.40 -2.61
CA ARG A 45 4.09 13.54 -2.18
C ARG A 45 4.43 12.55 -1.08
N GLY A 46 5.64 12.01 -1.16
CA GLY A 46 6.12 11.14 -0.10
C GLY A 46 6.78 11.89 1.03
N ASP A 47 7.31 13.10 0.77
CA ASP A 47 7.97 13.84 1.83
C ASP A 47 6.95 14.36 2.84
N GLY A 48 7.29 14.28 4.09
CA GLY A 48 6.37 14.69 5.16
C GLY A 48 5.34 13.64 5.50
N LEU A 49 5.34 12.50 4.80
CA LEU A 49 4.33 11.48 5.04
C LEU A 49 4.44 10.89 6.43
N LEU A 50 5.65 10.62 6.88
CA LEU A 50 5.86 10.04 8.20
C LEU A 50 5.33 10.95 9.28
N GLU A 51 5.68 12.24 9.22
CA GLU A 51 5.20 13.19 10.21
C GLU A 51 3.69 13.33 10.19
N MET A 52 3.10 13.29 8.99
CA MET A 52 1.67 13.40 8.87
C MET A 52 0.99 12.22 9.55
N LEU A 53 1.50 11.02 9.34
CA LEU A 53 0.92 9.84 9.96
C LEU A 53 1.10 9.83 11.46
N LEU A 54 2.27 10.22 11.95
CA LEU A 54 2.52 10.20 13.38
C LEU A 54 1.71 11.25 14.12
N ALA A 55 1.19 12.24 13.42
CA ALA A 55 0.37 13.27 14.04
C ALA A 55 -1.10 12.84 14.16
N ARG A 56 -1.49 11.72 13.58
CA ARG A 56 -2.88 11.30 13.59
C ARG A 56 -3.22 10.48 14.82
N GLU A 57 -4.46 10.59 15.27
CA GLU A 57 -4.96 9.74 16.34
C GLU A 57 -5.21 8.33 15.82
N ALA A 58 -5.70 8.23 14.59
CA ALA A 58 -5.98 6.94 13.99
C ALA A 58 -5.14 6.80 12.74
N LEU A 59 -4.49 5.66 12.59
CA LEU A 59 -3.66 5.38 11.44
C LEU A 59 -4.48 4.66 10.38
N PRO A 60 -4.16 4.86 9.11
CA PRO A 60 -4.87 4.09 8.07
C PRO A 60 -4.51 2.62 8.20
N GLY A 61 -5.46 1.76 7.89
CA GLY A 61 -5.20 0.34 7.88
C GLY A 61 -4.33 -0.07 6.70
N LEU A 62 -4.36 0.72 5.64
CA LEU A 62 -3.67 0.39 4.40
C LEU A 62 -3.04 1.62 3.79
N VAL A 63 -1.79 1.50 3.37
CA VAL A 63 -1.12 2.50 2.56
C VAL A 63 -0.83 1.86 1.21
N LEU A 64 -1.34 2.46 0.13
CA LEU A 64 -1.01 2.06 -1.23
C LEU A 64 0.08 3.02 -1.71
N LEU A 65 1.25 2.49 -1.97
CA LEU A 65 2.41 3.31 -2.24
C LEU A 65 2.98 3.03 -3.63
N ASP A 66 2.98 4.07 -4.46
CA ASP A 66 3.61 3.96 -5.77
C ASP A 66 5.11 4.13 -5.62
N LEU A 67 5.87 3.20 -6.19
CA LEU A 67 7.32 3.27 -6.08
C LEU A 67 7.96 4.27 -7.03
N ASN A 68 7.24 4.64 -8.07
CA ASN A 68 7.82 5.46 -9.14
C ASN A 68 7.40 6.91 -9.05
N MET A 69 7.80 7.57 -7.97
CA MET A 69 7.47 8.98 -7.79
C MET A 69 8.75 9.83 -7.80
N PRO A 70 8.66 11.06 -8.27
CA PRO A 70 9.80 11.95 -8.19
C PRO A 70 10.02 12.41 -6.75
N GLY A 71 11.20 12.93 -6.48
CA GLY A 71 11.56 13.37 -5.14
C GLY A 71 11.93 12.19 -4.30
N PRO A 72 11.52 12.13 -3.04
CA PRO A 72 11.76 10.92 -2.28
C PRO A 72 10.94 9.82 -2.91
N ASP A 73 11.61 8.83 -3.47
CA ASP A 73 10.90 7.80 -4.20
C ASP A 73 10.23 6.84 -3.23
N GLY A 74 9.45 5.92 -3.80
CA GLY A 74 8.67 5.02 -2.97
C GLY A 74 9.51 4.14 -2.07
N HIS A 75 10.72 3.79 -2.51
CA HIS A 75 11.60 2.98 -1.67
C HIS A 75 12.02 3.73 -0.41
N GLU A 76 12.32 5.02 -0.55
CA GLU A 76 12.69 5.83 0.59
C GLU A 76 11.52 6.02 1.53
N VAL A 77 10.34 6.22 0.98
CA VAL A 77 9.14 6.38 1.79
C VAL A 77 8.87 5.11 2.58
N LEU A 78 9.00 3.96 1.92
CA LEU A 78 8.79 2.68 2.57
C LEU A 78 9.76 2.49 3.73
N ALA A 79 11.04 2.78 3.49
CA ALA A 79 12.04 2.65 4.53
C ALA A 79 11.73 3.54 5.73
N GLU A 80 11.27 4.77 5.47
CA GLU A 80 10.90 5.68 6.53
C GLU A 80 9.73 5.13 7.35
N LEU A 81 8.71 4.62 6.67
CA LEU A 81 7.56 4.10 7.38
C LEU A 81 7.93 2.93 8.27
N ARG A 82 8.83 2.09 7.79
CA ARG A 82 9.22 0.91 8.55
C ARG A 82 10.30 1.18 9.58
N SER A 83 10.83 2.40 9.62
CA SER A 83 11.78 2.75 10.66
C SER A 83 11.10 3.10 11.97
N ARG A 84 9.78 3.21 11.99
CA ARG A 84 9.03 3.60 13.17
C ARG A 84 8.13 2.46 13.64
N PRO A 85 8.42 1.91 14.82
CA PRO A 85 7.60 0.80 15.34
C PRO A 85 6.13 1.16 15.50
N GLU A 86 5.83 2.44 15.69
CA GLU A 86 4.45 2.88 15.82
C GLU A 86 3.62 2.54 14.59
N LEU A 87 4.27 2.35 13.45
CA LEU A 87 3.58 2.09 12.19
C LEU A 87 3.66 0.62 11.76
N ASP A 88 4.14 -0.26 12.64
CA ASP A 88 4.31 -1.66 12.28
C ASP A 88 3.01 -2.34 11.85
N ASP A 89 1.89 -1.90 12.41
CA ASP A 89 0.61 -2.52 12.10
C ASP A 89 -0.09 -1.92 10.90
N VAL A 90 0.50 -0.90 10.29
CA VAL A 90 -0.04 -0.33 9.06
C VAL A 90 0.41 -1.22 7.91
N THR A 91 -0.55 -1.71 7.14
CA THR A 91 -0.23 -2.54 5.98
C THR A 91 0.21 -1.63 4.83
N VAL A 92 1.33 -1.97 4.22
CA VAL A 92 1.84 -1.21 3.09
C VAL A 92 1.88 -2.11 1.87
N VAL A 93 1.10 -1.76 0.86
CA VAL A 93 1.09 -2.45 -0.42
C VAL A 93 1.74 -1.50 -1.42
N VAL A 94 2.85 -1.92 -1.99
CA VAL A 94 3.51 -1.11 -3.00
C VAL A 94 3.02 -1.54 -4.37
N PHE A 95 2.89 -0.58 -5.27
CA PHE A 95 2.54 -0.92 -6.63
C PHE A 95 3.40 -0.11 -7.59
N THR A 96 3.68 -0.72 -8.73
CA THR A 96 4.62 -0.15 -9.68
C THR A 96 4.41 -0.82 -11.03
N SER A 97 4.77 -0.12 -12.08
CA SER A 97 4.75 -0.72 -13.42
C SER A 97 6.03 -1.51 -13.72
N SER A 98 6.97 -1.53 -12.80
CA SER A 98 8.20 -2.31 -12.99
C SER A 98 7.98 -3.76 -12.62
N THR A 99 8.60 -4.67 -13.37
CA THR A 99 8.54 -6.09 -13.07
C THR A 99 9.91 -6.65 -12.70
N SER A 100 10.86 -5.78 -12.39
CA SER A 100 12.22 -6.21 -12.05
C SER A 100 12.20 -7.06 -10.78
N PRO A 101 12.72 -8.30 -10.84
CA PRO A 101 12.78 -9.12 -9.63
C PRO A 101 13.60 -8.50 -8.52
N ALA A 102 14.66 -7.79 -8.88
CA ALA A 102 15.49 -7.14 -7.87
C ALA A 102 14.70 -6.06 -7.13
N GLU A 103 13.85 -5.34 -7.84
CA GLU A 103 13.03 -4.32 -7.20
C GLU A 103 11.98 -4.95 -6.30
N VAL A 104 11.38 -6.05 -6.75
CA VAL A 104 10.41 -6.76 -5.93
C VAL A 104 11.05 -7.23 -4.63
N ASP A 105 12.23 -7.83 -4.74
CA ASP A 105 12.92 -8.32 -3.56
C ASP A 105 13.30 -7.19 -2.63
N ALA A 106 13.72 -6.06 -3.17
CA ALA A 106 14.08 -4.91 -2.37
C ALA A 106 12.87 -4.37 -1.60
N CYS A 107 11.70 -4.41 -2.22
CA CYS A 107 10.49 -3.96 -1.54
C CYS A 107 10.17 -4.83 -0.34
N TYR A 108 10.21 -6.14 -0.50
CA TYR A 108 9.91 -7.02 0.62
C TYR A 108 10.97 -6.90 1.71
N ALA A 109 12.23 -6.78 1.31
CA ALA A 109 13.30 -6.61 2.29
C ALA A 109 13.14 -5.32 3.08
N ALA A 110 12.57 -4.29 2.46
CA ALA A 110 12.36 -3.01 3.12
C ALA A 110 11.09 -2.99 3.95
N GLY A 111 10.29 -4.05 3.92
CA GLY A 111 9.14 -4.14 4.81
C GLY A 111 7.78 -3.97 4.15
N ALA A 112 7.70 -4.04 2.83
CA ALA A 112 6.40 -4.02 2.17
C ALA A 112 5.65 -5.31 2.51
N ASP A 113 4.37 -5.19 2.73
CA ASP A 113 3.54 -6.37 2.98
C ASP A 113 3.15 -7.06 1.69
N SER A 114 2.99 -6.31 0.63
CA SER A 114 2.68 -6.87 -0.68
C SER A 114 3.24 -5.99 -1.77
N TYR A 115 3.48 -6.61 -2.91
CA TYR A 115 3.90 -5.94 -4.12
C TYR A 115 2.87 -6.24 -5.20
N VAL A 116 2.43 -5.24 -5.91
CA VAL A 116 1.42 -5.39 -6.94
C VAL A 116 1.88 -4.71 -8.22
N TYR A 117 1.79 -5.41 -9.34
CA TYR A 117 2.11 -4.84 -10.63
C TYR A 117 0.96 -3.93 -11.07
N LYS A 118 1.31 -2.78 -11.60
CA LYS A 118 0.33 -1.80 -12.07
C LYS A 118 0.21 -1.90 -13.59
N PRO A 119 -0.78 -2.63 -14.11
CA PRO A 119 -0.91 -2.78 -15.56
C PRO A 119 -1.45 -1.52 -16.21
N VAL A 120 -1.21 -1.41 -17.49
CA VAL A 120 -1.68 -0.27 -18.26
C VAL A 120 -3.20 -0.32 -18.47
N ASN A 121 -3.72 -1.51 -18.67
CA ASN A 121 -5.15 -1.68 -18.94
C ASN A 121 -5.97 -1.44 -17.67
N PHE A 122 -6.92 -0.51 -17.75
CA PHE A 122 -7.69 -0.12 -16.57
C PHE A 122 -8.51 -1.26 -15.99
N THR A 123 -9.11 -2.08 -16.85
CA THR A 123 -9.93 -3.18 -16.37
C THR A 123 -9.07 -4.17 -15.60
N LEU A 124 -7.90 -4.50 -16.13
CA LEU A 124 -6.99 -5.39 -15.45
C LEU A 124 -6.46 -4.78 -14.17
N PHE A 125 -6.17 -3.48 -14.19
CA PHE A 125 -5.71 -2.78 -13.01
C PHE A 125 -6.74 -2.88 -11.89
N ARG A 126 -8.01 -2.69 -12.22
CA ARG A 126 -9.08 -2.77 -11.23
C ARG A 126 -9.15 -4.18 -10.63
N THR A 127 -8.99 -5.21 -11.47
CA THR A 127 -9.02 -6.58 -10.99
C THR A 127 -7.87 -6.87 -10.05
N VAL A 128 -6.67 -6.41 -10.42
CA VAL A 128 -5.48 -6.62 -9.60
C VAL A 128 -5.61 -5.92 -8.27
N LEU A 129 -6.08 -4.68 -8.30
CA LEU A 129 -6.23 -3.89 -7.07
C LEU A 129 -7.28 -4.52 -6.17
N LYS A 130 -8.40 -4.96 -6.73
CA LYS A 130 -9.44 -5.61 -5.94
C LYS A 130 -8.89 -6.85 -5.25
N GLY A 131 -8.13 -7.67 -6.00
CA GLY A 131 -7.57 -8.89 -5.41
C GLY A 131 -6.62 -8.60 -4.26
N ALA A 132 -5.79 -7.58 -4.41
CA ALA A 132 -4.83 -7.23 -3.38
C ALA A 132 -5.55 -6.75 -2.11
N ILE A 133 -6.59 -5.95 -2.27
CA ILE A 133 -7.32 -5.44 -1.12
C ILE A 133 -8.14 -6.55 -0.47
N ASP A 134 -8.76 -7.42 -1.26
CA ASP A 134 -9.50 -8.56 -0.72
C ASP A 134 -8.58 -9.45 0.10
N TYR A 135 -7.38 -9.72 -0.42
CA TYR A 135 -6.41 -10.53 0.30
C TYR A 135 -6.03 -9.89 1.63
N TRP A 136 -5.75 -8.60 1.59
CA TRP A 136 -5.36 -7.89 2.79
C TRP A 136 -6.46 -7.87 3.83
N GLN A 137 -7.70 -7.64 3.40
CA GLN A 137 -8.83 -7.64 4.33
C GLN A 137 -9.03 -9.01 4.96
N ALA A 138 -8.88 -10.06 4.17
CA ALA A 138 -9.00 -11.41 4.69
C ALA A 138 -7.88 -11.73 5.66
N SER A 139 -6.67 -11.29 5.37
CA SER A 139 -5.54 -11.52 6.26
C SER A 139 -5.74 -10.85 7.60
N ARG A 140 -6.27 -9.63 7.59
CA ARG A 140 -6.53 -8.93 8.84
C ARG A 140 -7.62 -9.64 9.62
N GLY A 141 -8.67 -10.06 8.92
CA GLY A 141 -9.77 -10.74 9.58
C GLY A 141 -9.35 -12.07 10.15
N ALA A 142 -8.41 -12.75 9.51
CA ALA A 142 -7.94 -14.05 9.97
C ALA A 142 -7.01 -13.92 11.15
N ALA A 143 -6.53 -12.75 11.43
CA ALA A 143 -5.65 -12.50 12.55
C ALA A 143 -4.39 -13.30 12.48
N SER A 144 -4.03 -13.82 11.38
CA SER A 144 -2.81 -14.57 11.36
C SER A 144 -2.00 -14.02 10.28
N HIS A 145 -0.81 -14.38 10.25
CA HIS A 145 0.06 -13.90 9.30
C HIS A 145 0.03 -14.85 8.19
N ALA A 146 -0.90 -14.69 7.34
CA ALA A 146 -0.83 -15.37 6.10
C ALA A 146 0.41 -14.91 5.36
N PRO A 147 0.95 -15.75 4.51
CA PRO A 147 2.12 -15.35 3.74
C PRO A 147 1.76 -14.19 2.84
N PRO A 148 2.71 -13.38 2.52
CA PRO A 148 2.44 -12.26 1.65
C PRO A 148 2.00 -12.75 0.30
N VAL A 149 1.36 -11.88 -0.41
CA VAL A 149 0.95 -12.18 -1.74
C VAL A 149 2.17 -12.48 -2.53
N PRO A 150 2.11 -13.48 -3.22
CA PRO A 150 3.21 -14.05 -3.71
C PRO A 150 4.06 -13.44 -4.65
N ARG A 151 5.21 -13.69 -4.38
CA ARG A 151 6.26 -13.37 -5.27
C ARG A 151 6.39 -14.42 -6.34
N GLN A 152 5.56 -15.38 -6.31
CA GLN A 152 5.72 -16.42 -7.27
C GLN A 152 5.47 -15.95 -8.68
N GLN A 153 4.81 -14.81 -8.85
CA GLN A 153 4.67 -14.32 -10.19
C GLN A 153 6.02 -13.98 -10.77
N SER A 154 6.92 -13.50 -9.95
CA SER A 154 8.22 -13.16 -10.48
C SER A 154 9.04 -14.40 -10.72
N SER A 155 8.77 -15.44 -10.01
CA SER A 155 9.57 -16.63 -10.17
C SER A 155 9.20 -17.42 -11.39
N GLU A 156 8.13 -17.03 -12.01
CA GLU A 156 7.71 -17.72 -13.19
C GLU A 156 8.56 -17.41 -14.37
N ALA A 157 9.31 -16.40 -14.31
CA ALA A 157 10.06 -15.94 -15.46
C ALA A 157 11.04 -16.92 -16.01
#